data_d57f28c27d0e7522c656fd6cbc0bf318
#
_entry.id   d57f28c27d0e7522c656fd6cbc0bf318
#
_cell.length_a   1.000
_cell.length_b   1.000
_cell.length_c   1.000
_cell.angle_alpha   90.00
_cell.angle_beta   90.00
_cell.angle_gamma   90.00
#
_symmetry.space_group_name_H-M   'P 1'
#
loop_
_entity.id
_entity.type
_entity.pdbx_description
1 polymer ?
#
loop_
_entity_poly.entity_id
_entity_poly.type
_entity_poly.pdbx_seq_one_letter_code
_entity_poly.pdbx_strand_id
1 'polypeptide(L)'
;MLIESLHLDRGDVQVVNTRNAGAIPDLADDAVVEVACRIDREGAHPLSVDPLPPEMHGLVEQAKAYERLTVRAALTGDRGVALKALVANPLVADYGVAAPLLEALLEANRKHLPRFFPPA
;
A
#
# COMPACT_ATOMS: atom_id res chain seq x y z
N MET A 1 -5.11 -10.10 21.98
CA MET A 1 -4.58 -10.50 20.64
C MET A 1 -5.71 -10.38 19.62
N LEU A 2 -5.44 -9.98 18.37
CA LEU A 2 -6.50 -9.70 17.34
C LEU A 2 -7.48 -10.88 17.16
N ILE A 3 -6.95 -12.09 16.95
CA ILE A 3 -7.77 -13.30 16.77
C ILE A 3 -8.70 -13.55 17.98
N GLU A 4 -8.22 -13.33 19.17
CA GLU A 4 -8.99 -13.49 20.40
C GLU A 4 -10.09 -12.43 20.53
N SER A 5 -9.79 -11.18 20.13
CA SER A 5 -10.80 -10.10 20.14
C SER A 5 -11.93 -10.37 19.15
N LEU A 6 -11.59 -10.84 17.94
CA LEU A 6 -12.57 -11.28 16.94
C LEU A 6 -13.41 -12.46 17.45
N HIS A 7 -12.77 -13.49 18.02
CA HIS A 7 -13.45 -14.71 18.48
C HIS A 7 -14.37 -14.46 19.68
N LEU A 8 -13.91 -13.65 20.64
CA LEU A 8 -14.62 -13.37 21.88
C LEU A 8 -15.51 -12.12 21.83
N ASP A 9 -15.59 -11.46 20.68
CA ASP A 9 -16.42 -10.26 20.49
C ASP A 9 -16.11 -9.14 21.51
N ARG A 10 -14.82 -8.84 21.70
CA ARG A 10 -14.39 -7.98 22.82
C ARG A 10 -14.74 -6.51 22.64
N GLY A 11 -14.85 -6.01 21.42
CA GLY A 11 -15.07 -4.60 21.15
C GLY A 11 -13.90 -3.69 21.53
N ASP A 12 -12.71 -4.27 21.78
CA ASP A 12 -11.51 -3.52 22.13
C ASP A 12 -10.89 -2.82 20.91
N VAL A 13 -10.05 -1.80 21.17
CA VAL A 13 -9.39 -1.04 20.13
C VAL A 13 -7.99 -1.57 19.88
N GLN A 14 -7.69 -1.88 18.61
CA GLN A 14 -6.37 -2.31 18.15
C GLN A 14 -6.01 -1.58 16.86
N VAL A 15 -4.71 -1.39 16.61
CA VAL A 15 -4.20 -0.84 15.34
C VAL A 15 -4.03 -1.99 14.36
N VAL A 16 -4.69 -1.90 13.21
CA VAL A 16 -4.65 -2.93 12.17
C VAL A 16 -4.69 -2.32 10.78
N ASN A 17 -4.23 -3.09 9.80
CA ASN A 17 -4.39 -2.75 8.39
C ASN A 17 -5.82 -3.09 7.95
N THR A 18 -6.53 -2.09 7.43
CA THR A 18 -7.89 -2.24 6.94
C THR A 18 -8.16 -1.29 5.77
N ARG A 19 -9.31 -1.44 5.12
CA ARG A 19 -9.79 -0.49 4.13
C ARG A 19 -10.08 0.85 4.79
N ASN A 20 -9.70 1.96 4.13
CA ASN A 20 -9.90 3.31 4.66
C ASN A 20 -11.39 3.61 4.95
N ALA A 21 -12.27 3.39 3.99
CA ALA A 21 -13.71 3.62 4.13
C ALA A 21 -14.05 4.97 4.82
N GLY A 22 -13.27 6.02 4.50
CA GLY A 22 -13.45 7.37 5.05
C GLY A 22 -12.80 7.62 6.41
N ALA A 23 -12.08 6.67 7.00
CA ALA A 23 -11.40 6.84 8.30
C ALA A 23 -10.37 7.97 8.26
N ILE A 24 -9.61 8.07 7.16
CA ILE A 24 -8.71 9.19 6.86
C ILE A 24 -9.32 9.96 5.70
N PRO A 25 -9.88 11.17 5.93
CA PRO A 25 -10.66 11.90 4.91
C PRO A 25 -9.89 12.21 3.63
N ASP A 26 -8.58 12.43 3.74
CA ASP A 26 -7.70 12.83 2.63
C ASP A 26 -7.31 11.66 1.72
N LEU A 27 -7.64 10.41 2.08
CA LEU A 27 -7.29 9.22 1.32
C LEU A 27 -8.52 8.58 0.68
N ALA A 28 -8.32 7.95 -0.46
CA ALA A 28 -9.38 7.22 -1.14
C ALA A 28 -9.97 6.10 -0.27
N ASP A 29 -11.28 5.88 -0.35
CA ASP A 29 -12.01 4.90 0.45
C ASP A 29 -11.50 3.45 0.29
N ASP A 30 -10.95 3.12 -0.88
CA ASP A 30 -10.40 1.80 -1.19
C ASP A 30 -8.92 1.64 -0.82
N ALA A 31 -8.27 2.69 -0.31
CA ALA A 31 -6.90 2.60 0.18
C ALA A 31 -6.83 1.66 1.39
N VAL A 32 -5.76 0.90 1.49
CA VAL A 32 -5.44 0.16 2.72
C VAL A 32 -4.65 1.09 3.64
N VAL A 33 -5.09 1.20 4.87
CA VAL A 33 -4.52 2.09 5.89
C VAL A 33 -4.29 1.34 7.18
N GLU A 34 -3.29 1.78 7.96
CA GLU A 34 -3.06 1.30 9.31
C GLU A 34 -3.63 2.31 10.30
N VAL A 35 -4.73 1.95 10.92
CA VAL A 35 -5.49 2.83 11.83
C VAL A 35 -6.00 2.08 13.05
N ALA A 36 -6.33 2.82 14.10
CA ALA A 36 -7.06 2.28 15.24
C ALA A 36 -8.45 1.82 14.79
N CYS A 37 -8.79 0.59 15.14
CA CYS A 37 -10.08 -0.01 14.83
C CYS A 37 -10.71 -0.59 16.09
N ARG A 38 -12.03 -0.46 16.23
CA ARG A 38 -12.78 -1.28 17.17
C ARG A 38 -12.91 -2.69 16.57
N ILE A 39 -12.55 -3.68 17.35
CA ILE A 39 -12.51 -5.09 16.91
C ILE A 39 -13.63 -5.87 17.58
N ASP A 40 -14.51 -6.44 16.80
CA ASP A 40 -15.57 -7.35 17.26
C ASP A 40 -15.70 -8.55 16.31
N ARG A 41 -16.71 -9.40 16.52
CA ARG A 41 -16.90 -10.61 15.70
C ARG A 41 -17.17 -10.32 14.22
N GLU A 42 -17.64 -9.14 13.88
CA GLU A 42 -17.93 -8.73 12.50
C GLU A 42 -16.65 -8.24 11.78
N GLY A 43 -15.59 -7.95 12.53
CA GLY A 43 -14.32 -7.57 11.98
C GLY A 43 -13.69 -6.34 12.61
N ALA A 44 -12.91 -5.61 11.80
CA ALA A 44 -12.24 -4.38 12.18
C ALA A 44 -13.04 -3.17 11.67
N HIS A 45 -13.50 -2.34 12.58
CA HIS A 45 -14.24 -1.10 12.28
C HIS A 45 -13.30 0.09 12.49
N PRO A 46 -12.80 0.73 11.42
CA PRO A 46 -11.85 1.83 11.55
C PRO A 46 -12.48 3.03 12.28
N LEU A 47 -11.70 3.64 13.15
CA LEU A 47 -12.07 4.86 13.83
C LEU A 47 -11.62 6.05 12.98
N SER A 48 -12.50 7.03 12.82
CA SER A 48 -12.20 8.26 12.09
C SER A 48 -11.07 9.04 12.77
N VAL A 49 -10.19 9.59 11.97
CA VAL A 49 -9.13 10.50 12.40
C VAL A 49 -9.34 11.88 11.78
N ASP A 50 -8.70 12.88 12.35
CA ASP A 50 -8.69 14.22 11.77
C ASP A 50 -7.94 14.23 10.42
N PRO A 51 -8.19 15.23 9.54
CA PRO A 51 -7.41 15.43 8.32
C PRO A 51 -5.91 15.44 8.60
N LEU A 52 -5.14 14.89 7.68
CA LEU A 52 -3.68 14.85 7.83
C LEU A 52 -3.11 16.28 7.82
N PRO A 53 -2.18 16.59 8.72
CA PRO A 53 -1.50 17.88 8.69
C PRO A 53 -0.70 18.03 7.38
N PRO A 54 -0.59 19.24 6.81
CA PRO A 54 -0.01 19.47 5.48
C PRO A 54 1.40 18.87 5.30
N GLU A 55 2.21 18.88 6.34
CA GLU A 55 3.57 18.33 6.34
C GLU A 55 3.62 16.80 6.19
N MET A 56 2.54 16.11 6.50
CA MET A 56 2.41 14.64 6.37
C MET A 56 1.61 14.24 5.13
N HIS A 57 0.60 15.03 4.76
CA HIS A 57 -0.36 14.70 3.71
C HIS A 57 0.34 14.35 2.39
N GLY A 58 1.23 15.22 1.90
CA GLY A 58 1.94 15.00 0.64
C GLY A 58 2.77 13.71 0.63
N LEU A 59 3.43 13.39 1.74
CA LEU A 59 4.24 12.16 1.85
C LEU A 59 3.34 10.91 1.86
N VAL A 60 2.24 10.94 2.58
CA VAL A 60 1.29 9.82 2.64
C VAL A 60 0.64 9.57 1.28
N GLU A 61 0.21 10.63 0.58
CA GLU A 61 -0.33 10.54 -0.79
C GLU A 61 0.71 9.97 -1.77
N GLN A 62 1.96 10.41 -1.70
CA GLN A 62 3.04 9.89 -2.53
C GLN A 62 3.28 8.38 -2.26
N ALA A 63 3.27 7.96 -0.99
CA ALA A 63 3.39 6.55 -0.62
C ALA A 63 2.21 5.74 -1.17
N LYS A 64 0.98 6.23 -1.09
CA LYS A 64 -0.20 5.56 -1.66
C LYS A 64 -0.15 5.48 -3.19
N ALA A 65 0.34 6.51 -3.87
CA ALA A 65 0.56 6.48 -5.32
C ALA A 65 1.59 5.40 -5.70
N TYR A 66 2.71 5.32 -4.98
CA TYR A 66 3.71 4.26 -5.15
C TYR A 66 3.12 2.86 -4.96
N GLU A 67 2.38 2.63 -3.86
CA GLU A 67 1.74 1.34 -3.57
C GLU A 67 0.80 0.90 -4.71
N ARG A 68 -0.10 1.79 -5.17
CA ARG A 68 -1.04 1.52 -6.25
C ARG A 68 -0.34 1.19 -7.57
N LEU A 69 0.72 1.93 -7.92
CA LEU A 69 1.52 1.67 -9.11
C LEU A 69 2.24 0.32 -9.00
N THR A 70 2.75 -0.03 -7.82
CA THR A 70 3.41 -1.32 -7.57
C THR A 70 2.45 -2.49 -7.76
N VAL A 71 1.26 -2.42 -7.16
CA VAL A 71 0.21 -3.43 -7.33
C VAL A 71 -0.18 -3.58 -8.80
N ARG A 72 -0.40 -2.46 -9.49
CA ARG A 72 -0.74 -2.47 -10.93
C ARG A 72 0.37 -3.11 -11.75
N ALA A 73 1.62 -2.76 -11.52
CA ALA A 73 2.77 -3.35 -12.22
C ALA A 73 2.85 -4.87 -11.98
N ALA A 74 2.66 -5.32 -10.75
CA ALA A 74 2.67 -6.74 -10.40
C ALA A 74 1.53 -7.52 -11.09
N LEU A 75 0.35 -6.93 -11.23
CA LEU A 75 -0.80 -7.56 -11.87
C LEU A 75 -0.69 -7.58 -13.41
N THR A 76 -0.01 -6.61 -14.01
CA THR A 76 0.05 -6.46 -15.48
C THR A 76 1.36 -6.93 -16.10
N GLY A 77 2.47 -6.95 -15.34
CA GLY A 77 3.82 -7.15 -15.87
C GLY A 77 4.36 -5.93 -16.65
N ASP A 78 3.70 -4.77 -16.53
CA ASP A 78 4.09 -3.56 -17.24
C ASP A 78 5.32 -2.91 -16.61
N ARG A 79 6.45 -2.97 -17.34
CA ARG A 79 7.74 -2.41 -16.90
C ARG A 79 7.70 -0.87 -16.79
N GLY A 80 6.92 -0.22 -17.66
CA GLY A 80 6.74 1.24 -17.61
C GLY A 80 5.99 1.68 -16.35
N VAL A 81 4.97 0.91 -15.94
CA VAL A 81 4.26 1.15 -14.67
C VAL A 81 5.18 0.87 -13.48
N ALA A 82 5.98 -0.21 -13.53
CA ALA A 82 6.96 -0.52 -12.49
C ALA A 82 8.01 0.59 -12.32
N LEU A 83 8.49 1.16 -13.44
CA LEU A 83 9.40 2.29 -13.41
C LEU A 83 8.76 3.53 -12.78
N LYS A 84 7.52 3.84 -13.15
CA LYS A 84 6.76 4.95 -12.54
C LYS A 84 6.58 4.73 -11.02
N ALA A 85 6.36 3.49 -10.59
CA ALA A 85 6.28 3.15 -9.17
C ALA A 85 7.60 3.48 -8.45
N LEU A 86 8.74 3.08 -8.99
CA LEU A 86 10.05 3.38 -8.39
C LEU A 86 10.32 4.89 -8.33
N VAL A 87 10.00 5.64 -9.38
CA VAL A 87 10.16 7.11 -9.39
C VAL A 87 9.22 7.77 -8.37
N ALA A 88 8.00 7.24 -8.18
CA ALA A 88 7.07 7.74 -7.19
C ALA A 88 7.45 7.38 -5.75
N ASN A 89 8.32 6.39 -5.54
CA ASN A 89 8.76 6.01 -4.20
C ASN A 89 9.64 7.11 -3.60
N PRO A 90 9.29 7.68 -2.42
CA PRO A 90 10.06 8.78 -1.83
C PRO A 90 11.52 8.43 -1.49
N LEU A 91 11.87 7.14 -1.35
CA LEU A 91 13.24 6.70 -1.11
C LEU A 91 14.09 6.60 -2.38
N VAL A 92 13.48 6.59 -3.56
CA VAL A 92 14.15 6.51 -4.87
C VAL A 92 14.10 7.86 -5.56
N ALA A 93 12.92 8.35 -5.89
CA ALA A 93 12.56 9.68 -6.41
C ALA A 93 13.44 10.25 -7.56
N ASP A 94 14.27 9.42 -8.18
CA ASP A 94 15.20 9.78 -9.25
C ASP A 94 15.13 8.77 -10.39
N TYR A 95 14.92 9.25 -11.61
CA TYR A 95 14.81 8.40 -12.80
C TYR A 95 16.12 7.67 -13.13
N GLY A 96 17.26 8.36 -12.96
CA GLY A 96 18.58 7.80 -13.23
C GLY A 96 18.93 6.64 -12.29
N VAL A 97 18.40 6.67 -11.07
CA VAL A 97 18.50 5.59 -10.10
C VAL A 97 17.42 4.51 -10.35
N ALA A 98 16.18 4.92 -10.60
CA ALA A 98 15.04 4.01 -10.75
C ALA A 98 15.19 3.04 -11.94
N ALA A 99 15.69 3.53 -13.08
CA ALA A 99 15.79 2.72 -14.30
C ALA A 99 16.75 1.52 -14.14
N PRO A 100 18.01 1.68 -13.76
CA PRO A 100 18.91 0.54 -13.54
C PRO A 100 18.48 -0.31 -12.33
N LEU A 101 17.90 0.28 -11.29
CA LEU A 101 17.37 -0.45 -10.14
C LEU A 101 16.23 -1.39 -10.55
N LEU A 102 15.30 -0.92 -11.40
CA LEU A 102 14.22 -1.77 -11.92
C LEU A 102 14.76 -3.00 -12.62
N GLU A 103 15.74 -2.83 -13.53
CA GLU A 103 16.31 -3.95 -14.27
C GLU A 103 16.96 -4.96 -13.33
N ALA A 104 17.73 -4.48 -12.34
CA ALA A 104 18.37 -5.33 -11.35
C ALA A 104 17.35 -6.11 -10.49
N LEU A 105 16.28 -5.44 -10.04
CA LEU A 105 15.22 -6.06 -9.24
C LEU A 105 14.44 -7.11 -10.04
N LEU A 106 14.07 -6.80 -11.28
CA LEU A 106 13.34 -7.74 -12.14
C LEU A 106 14.20 -8.97 -12.44
N GLU A 107 15.48 -8.79 -12.77
CA GLU A 107 16.37 -9.91 -13.08
C GLU A 107 16.61 -10.78 -11.84
N ALA A 108 16.92 -10.18 -10.70
CA ALA A 108 17.14 -10.93 -9.45
C ALA A 108 15.92 -11.76 -9.01
N ASN A 109 14.72 -11.32 -9.37
CA ASN A 109 13.46 -11.96 -9.01
C ASN A 109 12.76 -12.66 -10.18
N ARG A 110 13.41 -12.81 -11.33
CA ARG A 110 12.84 -13.34 -12.59
C ARG A 110 11.95 -14.57 -12.40
N LYS A 111 12.40 -15.55 -11.62
CA LYS A 111 11.66 -16.81 -11.38
C LYS A 111 10.32 -16.60 -10.64
N HIS A 112 10.15 -15.47 -9.96
CA HIS A 112 8.94 -15.14 -9.20
C HIS A 112 8.04 -14.12 -9.91
N LEU A 113 8.48 -13.59 -11.06
CA LEU A 113 7.83 -12.50 -11.79
C LEU A 113 7.47 -12.89 -13.23
N PRO A 114 6.70 -13.98 -13.46
CA PRO A 114 6.45 -14.50 -14.81
C PRO A 114 5.73 -13.50 -15.72
N ARG A 115 4.95 -12.56 -15.17
CA ARG A 115 4.25 -11.54 -15.99
C ARG A 115 5.19 -10.52 -16.63
N PHE A 116 6.36 -10.28 -16.04
CA PHE A 116 7.38 -9.40 -16.63
C PHE A 116 8.26 -10.11 -17.67
N PHE A 117 8.17 -11.41 -17.75
CA PHE A 117 8.96 -12.27 -18.62
C PHE A 117 8.05 -13.32 -19.30
N PRO A 118 7.07 -12.90 -20.12
CA PRO A 118 6.20 -13.84 -20.79
C PRO A 118 7.02 -14.74 -21.71
N PRO A 119 6.60 -16.01 -21.89
CA PRO A 119 7.22 -16.86 -22.89
C PRO A 119 7.06 -16.23 -24.28
N ALA A 120 8.07 -16.44 -25.15
CA ALA A 120 8.06 -15.96 -26.54
C ALA A 120 6.97 -16.66 -27.35
#